data_2aaa1d2ca8b9721bbcc1d95daf215a9d
#
_entry.id   2aaa1d2ca8b9721bbcc1d95daf215a9d
#
_cell.length_a   1.000
_cell.length_b   1.000
_cell.length_c   1.000
_cell.angle_alpha   90.00
_cell.angle_beta   90.00
_cell.angle_gamma   90.00
#
_symmetry.space_group_name_H-M   'P 1'
#
loop_
_entity.id
_entity.type
_entity.pdbx_description
1 polymer ?
#
loop_
_entity_poly.entity_id
_entity_poly.type
_entity_poly.pdbx_seq_one_letter_code
_entity_poly.pdbx_strand_id
1 'polypeptide(L)'
;MFSRIINCTVDTAKVNEFKNALNNQFLPRIQSQPGFLENIESLDPATGQFCCVTLWKTASDLENYEKGLFQEVAAHLVPLMQGNPTVQTLPVENSSVHHIQAGAATA
;
A
#
# COMPACT_ATOMS: atom_id res chain seq x y z
N MET A 1 14.71 -0.23 -5.03
CA MET A 1 13.29 0.15 -4.89
C MET A 1 12.41 -1.09 -4.92
N PHE A 2 11.44 -1.13 -4.05
CA PHE A 2 10.51 -2.25 -3.94
C PHE A 2 9.07 -1.74 -4.00
N SER A 3 8.21 -2.52 -4.64
CA SER A 3 6.77 -2.27 -4.66
C SER A 3 6.06 -3.25 -3.74
N ARG A 4 5.10 -2.75 -2.99
CA ARG A 4 4.20 -3.56 -2.17
C ARG A 4 2.80 -3.38 -2.71
N ILE A 5 2.21 -4.48 -3.15
CA ILE A 5 0.93 -4.48 -3.86
C ILE A 5 -0.11 -5.17 -2.99
N ILE A 6 -1.18 -4.45 -2.68
CA ILE A 6 -2.29 -4.99 -1.91
C ILE A 6 -3.53 -4.99 -2.80
N ASN A 7 -4.20 -6.14 -2.85
CA ASN A 7 -5.50 -6.26 -3.50
C ASN A 7 -6.52 -6.74 -2.48
N CYS A 8 -7.68 -6.13 -2.49
CA CYS A 8 -8.79 -6.56 -1.63
C CYS A 8 -10.12 -6.14 -2.22
N THR A 9 -11.19 -6.61 -1.62
CA THR A 9 -12.55 -6.17 -1.93
C THR A 9 -13.08 -5.44 -0.69
N VAL A 10 -13.37 -4.15 -0.83
CA VAL A 10 -13.98 -3.35 0.22
C VAL A 10 -15.49 -3.62 0.21
N ASP A 11 -16.09 -3.75 1.40
CA ASP A 11 -17.54 -3.81 1.51
C ASP A 11 -18.13 -2.55 0.89
N THR A 12 -19.00 -2.70 -0.12
CA THR A 12 -19.53 -1.56 -0.87
C THR A 12 -20.33 -0.60 0.01
N ALA A 13 -20.90 -1.07 1.13
CA ALA A 13 -21.58 -0.22 2.10
C ALA A 13 -20.60 0.59 2.96
N LYS A 14 -19.31 0.25 2.94
CA LYS A 14 -18.29 0.87 3.80
C LYS A 14 -17.20 1.59 3.02
N VAL A 15 -17.40 1.82 1.73
CA VAL A 15 -16.39 2.44 0.85
C VAL A 15 -15.97 3.82 1.37
N ASN A 16 -16.90 4.67 1.78
CA ASN A 16 -16.56 6.00 2.27
C ASN A 16 -15.79 5.94 3.59
N GLU A 17 -16.17 5.05 4.49
CA GLU A 17 -15.45 4.83 5.76
C GLU A 17 -14.03 4.35 5.49
N PHE A 18 -13.87 3.42 4.56
CA PHE A 18 -12.56 2.91 4.16
C PHE A 18 -11.67 4.02 3.58
N LYS A 19 -12.21 4.80 2.65
CA LYS A 19 -11.47 5.93 2.04
C LYS A 19 -11.05 6.96 3.08
N ASN A 20 -11.94 7.32 3.97
CA ASN A 20 -11.63 8.29 5.02
C ASN A 20 -10.55 7.79 5.96
N ALA A 21 -10.65 6.55 6.41
CA ALA A 21 -9.65 5.97 7.28
C ALA A 21 -8.28 5.91 6.60
N LEU A 22 -8.24 5.40 5.37
CA LEU A 22 -6.98 5.25 4.65
C LEU A 22 -6.34 6.60 4.34
N ASN A 23 -7.10 7.53 3.77
CA ASN A 23 -6.53 8.78 3.26
C ASN A 23 -6.35 9.86 4.31
N ASN A 24 -7.21 9.92 5.32
CA ASN A 24 -7.16 10.99 6.32
C ASN A 24 -6.50 10.57 7.61
N GLN A 25 -6.59 9.30 7.98
CA GLN A 25 -6.04 8.79 9.23
C GLN A 25 -4.67 8.13 9.04
N PHE A 26 -4.51 7.27 8.05
CA PHE A 26 -3.31 6.46 7.91
C PHE A 26 -2.30 6.98 6.90
N LEU A 27 -2.74 7.48 5.74
CA LEU A 27 -1.80 7.89 4.69
C LEU A 27 -0.77 8.92 5.17
N PRO A 28 -1.12 9.96 5.94
CA PRO A 28 -0.12 10.90 6.45
C PRO A 28 0.95 10.21 7.29
N ARG A 29 0.58 9.18 8.06
CA ARG A 29 1.51 8.41 8.88
C ARG A 29 2.36 7.46 8.03
N ILE A 30 1.77 6.87 6.99
CA ILE A 30 2.48 6.01 6.05
C ILE A 30 3.52 6.82 5.29
N GLN A 31 3.16 8.00 4.82
CA GLN A 31 4.05 8.90 4.08
C GLN A 31 5.27 9.34 4.89
N SER A 32 5.16 9.37 6.20
CA SER A 32 6.26 9.77 7.08
C SER A 32 7.18 8.61 7.45
N GLN A 33 6.88 7.39 7.01
CA GLN A 33 7.73 6.23 7.31
C GLN A 33 9.05 6.33 6.55
N PRO A 34 10.16 5.90 7.19
CA PRO A 34 11.46 5.87 6.50
C PRO A 34 11.40 5.04 5.22
N GLY A 35 11.94 5.59 4.14
CA GLY A 35 12.01 4.89 2.87
C GLY A 35 10.74 4.91 2.03
N PHE A 36 9.66 5.51 2.51
CA PHE A 36 8.45 5.67 1.70
C PHE A 36 8.72 6.59 0.52
N LEU A 37 8.26 6.18 -0.68
CA LEU A 37 8.46 6.94 -1.91
C LEU A 37 7.15 7.40 -2.54
N GLU A 38 6.18 6.49 -2.68
CA GLU A 38 4.94 6.80 -3.37
C GLU A 38 3.82 5.85 -2.97
N ASN A 39 2.58 6.32 -3.06
CA ASN A 39 1.37 5.53 -2.84
C ASN A 39 0.42 5.77 -4.00
N ILE A 40 -0.05 4.68 -4.62
CA ILE A 40 -1.05 4.73 -5.69
C ILE A 40 -2.22 3.85 -5.26
N GLU A 41 -3.40 4.44 -5.18
CA GLU A 41 -4.63 3.75 -4.80
C GLU A 41 -5.60 3.75 -5.95
N SER A 42 -6.17 2.59 -6.25
CA SER A 42 -7.21 2.43 -7.27
C SER A 42 -8.41 1.74 -6.65
N LEU A 43 -9.57 2.32 -6.79
CA LEU A 43 -10.81 1.80 -6.19
C LEU A 43 -11.97 1.93 -7.14
N ASP A 44 -12.71 0.82 -7.33
CA ASP A 44 -14.01 0.84 -7.99
C ASP A 44 -15.10 0.85 -6.92
N PRO A 45 -15.79 1.97 -6.70
CA PRO A 45 -16.79 2.06 -5.64
C PRO A 45 -18.02 1.20 -5.91
N ALA A 46 -18.29 0.81 -7.16
CA ALA A 46 -19.43 -0.02 -7.49
C ALA A 46 -19.23 -1.49 -7.10
N THR A 47 -18.00 -1.98 -7.19
CA THR A 47 -17.68 -3.37 -6.88
C THR A 47 -16.93 -3.54 -5.57
N GLY A 48 -16.31 -2.48 -5.05
CA GLY A 48 -15.43 -2.51 -3.90
C GLY A 48 -14.02 -2.99 -4.22
N GLN A 49 -13.71 -3.28 -5.47
CA GLN A 49 -12.34 -3.69 -5.83
C GLN A 49 -11.34 -2.58 -5.55
N PHE A 50 -10.30 -2.94 -4.84
CA PHE A 50 -9.27 -1.99 -4.40
C PHE A 50 -7.89 -2.58 -4.65
N CYS A 51 -7.00 -1.73 -5.17
CA CYS A 51 -5.59 -2.05 -5.32
C CYS A 51 -4.77 -0.87 -4.80
N CYS A 52 -3.79 -1.16 -3.98
CA CYS A 52 -2.86 -0.15 -3.48
C CYS A 52 -1.44 -0.60 -3.78
N VAL A 53 -0.66 0.30 -4.38
CA VAL A 53 0.77 0.09 -4.60
C VAL A 53 1.52 1.14 -3.81
N THR A 54 2.42 0.69 -2.93
CA THR A 54 3.36 1.58 -2.26
C THR A 54 4.78 1.25 -2.73
N LEU A 55 5.57 2.30 -2.94
CA LEU A 55 6.96 2.17 -3.36
C LEU A 55 7.88 2.53 -2.19
N TRP A 56 8.90 1.71 -2.00
CA TRP A 56 9.83 1.79 -0.86
C TRP A 56 11.26 1.75 -1.35
N LYS A 57 12.10 2.54 -0.70
CA LYS A 57 13.49 2.69 -1.10
C LYS A 57 14.29 1.41 -0.92
N THR A 58 14.11 0.73 0.22
CA THR A 58 14.84 -0.51 0.54
C THR A 58 13.88 -1.58 1.08
N ALA A 59 14.31 -2.84 0.97
CA ALA A 59 13.56 -3.96 1.55
C ALA A 59 13.44 -3.82 3.08
N SER A 60 14.48 -3.32 3.72
CA SER A 60 14.51 -3.13 5.16
C SER A 60 13.46 -2.10 5.63
N ASP A 61 13.34 -1.00 4.90
CA ASP A 61 12.32 0.02 5.20
C ASP A 61 10.91 -0.56 5.06
N LEU A 62 10.68 -1.34 4.03
CA LEU A 62 9.39 -2.01 3.81
C LEU A 62 9.08 -2.99 4.94
N GLU A 63 10.05 -3.81 5.34
CA GLU A 63 9.87 -4.75 6.44
C GLU A 63 9.53 -4.03 7.75
N ASN A 64 10.20 -2.93 8.03
CA ASN A 64 9.92 -2.15 9.24
C ASN A 64 8.49 -1.60 9.22
N TYR A 65 8.02 -1.13 8.08
CA TYR A 65 6.64 -0.71 7.93
C TYR A 65 5.67 -1.88 8.17
N GLU A 66 5.93 -3.04 7.57
CA GLU A 66 5.05 -4.21 7.71
C GLU A 66 4.96 -4.71 9.14
N LYS A 67 6.06 -4.66 9.89
CA LYS A 67 6.09 -5.09 11.29
C LYS A 67 5.52 -4.04 12.24
N GLY A 68 5.52 -2.79 11.84
CA GLY A 68 5.08 -1.66 12.66
C GLY A 68 3.71 -1.14 12.26
N LEU A 69 3.70 0.03 11.61
CA LEU A 69 2.46 0.76 11.31
C LEU A 69 1.43 -0.07 10.54
N PHE A 70 1.87 -0.92 9.62
CA PHE A 70 0.91 -1.71 8.84
C PHE A 70 0.01 -2.58 9.70
N GLN A 71 0.48 -3.09 10.83
CA GLN A 71 -0.33 -3.90 11.73
C GLN A 71 -1.53 -3.11 12.24
N GLU A 72 -1.33 -1.85 12.53
CA GLU A 72 -2.37 -0.94 12.97
C GLU A 72 -3.34 -0.60 11.83
N VAL A 73 -2.80 -0.35 10.65
CA VAL A 73 -3.59 -0.09 9.44
C VAL A 73 -4.50 -1.28 9.13
N ALA A 74 -3.93 -2.48 9.12
CA ALA A 74 -4.68 -3.70 8.83
C ALA A 74 -5.77 -3.96 9.87
N ALA A 75 -5.47 -3.78 11.15
CA ALA A 75 -6.44 -3.98 12.22
C ALA A 75 -7.68 -3.09 12.06
N HIS A 76 -7.49 -1.89 11.50
CA HIS A 76 -8.59 -0.96 11.27
C HIS A 76 -9.33 -1.22 9.96
N LEU A 77 -8.60 -1.55 8.88
CA LEU A 77 -9.17 -1.63 7.54
C LEU A 77 -9.73 -3.01 7.17
N VAL A 78 -9.14 -4.09 7.67
CA VAL A 78 -9.61 -5.45 7.34
C VAL A 78 -11.09 -5.67 7.71
N PRO A 79 -11.60 -5.18 8.85
CA PRO A 79 -13.03 -5.30 9.15
C PRO A 79 -13.96 -4.61 8.15
N LEU A 80 -13.43 -3.70 7.31
CA LEU A 80 -14.19 -3.01 6.27
C LEU A 80 -14.14 -3.74 4.93
N MET A 81 -13.45 -4.86 4.87
CA MET A 81 -13.26 -5.67 3.65
C MET A 81 -14.12 -6.91 3.67
N GLN A 82 -14.34 -7.46 2.48
CA GLN A 82 -14.91 -8.79 2.29
C GLN A 82 -13.75 -9.77 2.09
N GLY A 83 -13.49 -10.61 3.07
CA GLY A 83 -12.35 -11.52 3.07
C GLY A 83 -11.04 -10.81 3.42
N ASN A 84 -9.94 -11.52 3.23
CA ASN A 84 -8.61 -11.01 3.54
C ASN A 84 -7.94 -10.39 2.32
N PRO A 85 -7.12 -9.36 2.51
CA PRO A 85 -6.34 -8.80 1.43
C PRO A 85 -5.22 -9.76 1.00
N THR A 86 -4.82 -9.67 -0.27
CA THR A 86 -3.59 -10.30 -0.73
C THR A 86 -2.49 -9.25 -0.74
N VAL A 87 -1.29 -9.65 -0.33
CA VAL A 87 -0.13 -8.76 -0.26
C VAL A 87 1.01 -9.40 -1.02
N GLN A 88 1.63 -8.62 -1.90
CA GLN A 88 2.76 -9.07 -2.70
C GLN A 88 3.86 -8.00 -2.68
N THR A 89 5.10 -8.42 -2.52
CA THR A 89 6.26 -7.52 -2.58
C THR A 89 7.17 -7.96 -3.71
N LEU A 90 7.53 -7.02 -4.58
CA LEU A 90 8.39 -7.28 -5.73
C LEU A 90 9.45 -6.18 -5.84
N PRO A 91 10.69 -6.54 -6.22
CA PRO A 91 11.66 -5.52 -6.63
C PRO A 91 11.11 -4.76 -7.85
N VAL A 92 11.31 -3.46 -7.88
CA VAL A 92 10.91 -2.67 -9.04
C VAL A 92 11.90 -2.91 -10.17
N GLU A 93 11.38 -3.36 -11.30
CA GLU A 93 12.17 -3.60 -12.51
C GLU A 93 12.51 -2.28 -13.20
N ASN A 94 11.51 -1.42 -13.35
CA ASN A 94 11.63 -0.18 -14.09
C ASN A 94 10.59 0.83 -13.61
N SER A 95 10.98 2.09 -13.51
CA SER A 95 10.08 3.18 -13.21
C SER A 95 10.49 4.42 -14.01
N SER A 96 9.61 4.91 -14.87
CA SER A 96 9.87 6.14 -15.64
C SER A 96 9.88 7.38 -14.76
N VAL A 97 9.09 7.38 -13.68
CA VAL A 97 9.00 8.51 -12.75
C VAL A 97 10.22 8.57 -11.82
N HIS A 98 10.62 7.42 -11.30
CA HIS A 98 11.75 7.34 -10.38
C HIS A 98 13.07 7.00 -11.06
N HIS A 99 13.06 6.84 -12.38
CA HIS A 99 14.24 6.54 -13.21
C HIS A 99 14.99 5.29 -12.77
N ILE A 100 14.23 4.26 -12.34
CA ILE A 100 14.79 2.97 -11.95
C ILE A 100 14.75 2.02 -13.13
N GLN A 101 15.84 1.28 -13.37
CA GLN A 101 15.93 0.27 -14.40
C GLN A 101 16.38 -1.05 -13.80
N ALA A 102 16.09 -2.16 -14.50
CA ALA A 102 16.48 -3.48 -14.09
C ALA A 102 17.99 -3.54 -13.80
N GLY A 103 18.34 -4.09 -12.65
CA GLY A 103 19.71 -4.23 -12.22
C GLY A 103 20.38 -2.96 -11.69
N ALA A 104 19.72 -1.82 -11.73
CA ALA A 104 20.29 -0.55 -11.26
C ALA A 104 19.91 -0.23 -9.81
N ALA A 105 18.78 -0.72 -9.34
CA ALA A 105 18.26 -0.44 -8.00
C ALA A 105 18.64 -1.57 -7.05
N THR A 106 19.88 -1.63 -6.68
CA THR A 106 20.38 -2.71 -5.83
C THR A 106 20.36 -2.36 -4.35
N ALA A 107 19.88 -1.26 -4.00
CA ALA A 107 19.96 -0.91 -2.65
C ALA A 107 19.39 -0.90 -1.59
#